data_e66d4460a0057cb8166beaa2377740fe
#
_entry.id   e66d4460a0057cb8166beaa2377740fe
#
_cell.length_a   1.000
_cell.length_b   1.000
_cell.length_c   1.000
_cell.angle_alpha   90.00
_cell.angle_beta   90.00
_cell.angle_gamma   90.00
#
_symmetry.space_group_name_H-M   'P 1'
#
loop_
_entity.id
_entity.type
_entity.pdbx_description
1 polymer ?
#
loop_
_entity_poly.entity_id
_entity_poly.type
_entity_poly.pdbx_seq_one_letter_code
_entity_poly.pdbx_strand_id
1 'polypeptide(L)'
;MSPVAVSGIGMTAFGKHENATLKTLLMDACVEALREANFPKVDAVYIGNFMSGSLVNQEILGAIVANDLGLGPVPTLKVEGACASGGIAFRQAYLNVQMGLYDTVLVAGVEKMKHASTEVATKAINAAMDNDSNEKHAGLTFPGFFGTLATRYFYETGASKKHLAMVALKNREYAMNNPKAQFKKATSLEEIMNARMITEPLGLFDCSPTTDGAVAVVLSKSEKGVVIKASSQASGTTQMQEAEELLSIPAIRESAKKAYELAGVGPDDIDVVELHDCFSMTEMLAIEELGFFEKGTGWEAIEKGLTKHGGKVPVNTSGGLLSKGHPIGATGLAQIYEIVSQLRGTSSNQVDNARLGLAQNLGGTGAYSTVHIFERVNS
;
A
#
# COMPACT_ATOMS: atom_id res chain seq x y z
N MET A 1 4.06 -17.49 -21.23
CA MET A 1 4.47 -16.20 -20.64
C MET A 1 5.69 -16.47 -19.79
N SER A 2 6.69 -15.59 -19.81
CA SER A 2 7.90 -15.78 -18.99
C SER A 2 7.59 -15.51 -17.52
N PRO A 3 8.07 -16.34 -16.59
CA PRO A 3 8.00 -16.02 -15.16
C PRO A 3 8.75 -14.73 -14.84
N VAL A 4 8.21 -13.96 -13.92
CA VAL A 4 8.80 -12.68 -13.47
C VAL A 4 9.02 -12.75 -11.98
N ALA A 5 10.21 -12.38 -11.53
CA ALA A 5 10.56 -12.33 -10.12
C ALA A 5 11.02 -10.93 -9.70
N VAL A 6 10.97 -10.68 -8.40
CA VAL A 6 11.57 -9.53 -7.76
C VAL A 6 13.04 -9.82 -7.49
N SER A 7 13.94 -9.17 -8.23
CA SER A 7 15.38 -9.36 -8.12
C SER A 7 16.07 -8.40 -7.12
N GLY A 8 15.47 -7.24 -6.86
CA GLY A 8 15.98 -6.30 -5.87
C GLY A 8 14.88 -5.40 -5.30
N ILE A 9 15.04 -4.99 -4.04
CA ILE A 9 14.16 -4.07 -3.34
C ILE A 9 14.97 -3.01 -2.62
N GLY A 10 14.44 -1.79 -2.53
CA GLY A 10 15.05 -0.69 -1.79
C GLY A 10 13.98 0.22 -1.21
N MET A 11 14.20 0.72 0.00
CA MET A 11 13.22 1.55 0.70
C MET A 11 13.93 2.52 1.65
N THR A 12 13.60 3.81 1.57
CA THR A 12 14.01 4.77 2.60
C THR A 12 13.25 4.54 3.91
N ALA A 13 13.78 4.95 5.04
CA ALA A 13 12.95 5.06 6.24
C ALA A 13 11.79 6.03 5.95
N PHE A 14 10.58 5.70 6.43
CA PHE A 14 9.43 6.57 6.31
C PHE A 14 9.38 7.57 7.46
N GLY A 15 8.98 8.80 7.17
CA GLY A 15 8.93 9.83 8.22
C GLY A 15 9.02 11.25 7.67
N LYS A 16 9.62 12.14 8.44
CA LYS A 16 9.93 13.51 8.04
C LYS A 16 11.39 13.60 7.61
N HIS A 17 11.64 13.96 6.38
CA HIS A 17 12.97 14.14 5.81
C HIS A 17 13.26 15.61 5.49
N GLU A 18 13.62 16.40 6.51
CA GLU A 18 13.78 17.85 6.36
C GLU A 18 14.81 18.26 5.30
N ASN A 19 15.93 17.54 5.25
CA ASN A 19 17.07 17.85 4.38
C ASN A 19 17.08 17.09 3.06
N ALA A 20 16.11 16.18 2.82
CA ALA A 20 16.04 15.42 1.59
C ALA A 20 15.01 16.05 0.63
N THR A 21 15.36 16.10 -0.65
CA THR A 21 14.41 16.42 -1.71
C THR A 21 13.63 15.16 -2.13
N LEU A 22 12.52 15.32 -2.85
CA LEU A 22 11.82 14.20 -3.48
C LEU A 22 12.77 13.35 -4.35
N LYS A 23 13.63 14.02 -5.13
CA LYS A 23 14.65 13.38 -5.98
C LYS A 23 15.64 12.54 -5.15
N THR A 24 16.17 13.10 -4.05
CA THR A 24 17.13 12.38 -3.19
C THR A 24 16.52 11.09 -2.63
N LEU A 25 15.28 11.17 -2.08
CA LEU A 25 14.58 10.00 -1.57
C LEU A 25 14.39 8.93 -2.65
N LEU A 26 13.97 9.35 -3.84
CA LEU A 26 13.75 8.45 -4.97
C LEU A 26 15.05 7.76 -5.40
N MET A 27 16.14 8.51 -5.50
CA MET A 27 17.46 7.98 -5.88
C MET A 27 18.01 6.99 -4.85
N ASP A 28 17.86 7.28 -3.55
CA ASP A 28 18.32 6.39 -2.48
C ASP A 28 17.63 5.01 -2.57
N ALA A 29 16.31 4.99 -2.74
CA ALA A 29 15.56 3.76 -2.91
C ALA A 29 15.95 3.00 -4.19
N CYS A 30 16.10 3.70 -5.31
CA CYS A 30 16.51 3.11 -6.59
C CYS A 30 17.90 2.48 -6.52
N VAL A 31 18.88 3.17 -5.93
CA VAL A 31 20.24 2.66 -5.80
C VAL A 31 20.28 1.44 -4.86
N GLU A 32 19.53 1.43 -3.76
CA GLU A 32 19.41 0.26 -2.87
C GLU A 32 18.88 -0.95 -3.63
N ALA A 33 17.77 -0.80 -4.36
CA ALA A 33 17.15 -1.87 -5.14
C ALA A 33 18.07 -2.40 -6.26
N LEU A 34 18.71 -1.50 -7.00
CA LEU A 34 19.65 -1.90 -8.06
C LEU A 34 20.89 -2.61 -7.51
N ARG A 35 21.41 -2.16 -6.36
CA ARG A 35 22.56 -2.83 -5.69
C ARG A 35 22.19 -4.25 -5.28
N GLU A 36 21.01 -4.46 -4.70
CA GLU A 36 20.54 -5.80 -4.33
C GLU A 36 20.36 -6.69 -5.55
N ALA A 37 19.92 -6.13 -6.68
CA ALA A 37 19.80 -6.82 -7.96
C ALA A 37 21.15 -6.98 -8.72
N ASN A 38 22.29 -6.61 -8.14
CA ASN A 38 23.62 -6.63 -8.79
C ASN A 38 23.74 -5.67 -9.99
N PHE A 39 23.10 -4.50 -9.95
CA PHE A 39 23.13 -3.49 -11.01
C PHE A 39 22.90 -4.04 -12.42
N PRO A 40 21.76 -4.70 -12.68
CA PRO A 40 21.46 -5.23 -14.00
C PRO A 40 21.28 -4.09 -15.00
N LYS A 41 21.37 -4.41 -16.31
CA LYS A 41 20.91 -3.50 -17.35
C LYS A 41 19.40 -3.30 -17.20
N VAL A 42 18.97 -2.06 -17.01
CA VAL A 42 17.56 -1.68 -16.90
C VAL A 42 17.04 -1.28 -18.30
N ASP A 43 15.94 -1.86 -18.72
CA ASP A 43 15.33 -1.62 -20.03
C ASP A 43 14.23 -0.54 -20.01
N ALA A 44 13.61 -0.30 -18.83
CA ALA A 44 12.59 0.73 -18.64
C ALA A 44 12.45 1.15 -17.17
N VAL A 45 11.88 2.34 -16.92
CA VAL A 45 11.62 2.88 -15.57
C VAL A 45 10.16 3.28 -15.44
N TYR A 46 9.48 2.79 -14.39
CA TYR A 46 8.12 3.15 -14.05
C TYR A 46 8.08 3.82 -12.67
N ILE A 47 7.43 4.98 -12.57
CA ILE A 47 7.37 5.76 -11.33
C ILE A 47 5.92 5.94 -10.87
N GLY A 48 5.58 5.40 -9.70
CA GLY A 48 4.32 5.71 -9.01
C GLY A 48 4.46 7.00 -8.20
N ASN A 49 3.64 8.00 -8.51
CA ASN A 49 3.63 9.25 -7.76
C ASN A 49 2.30 9.98 -7.98
N PHE A 50 1.79 10.63 -6.94
CA PHE A 50 0.52 11.33 -6.99
C PHE A 50 0.68 12.86 -6.96
N MET A 51 1.46 13.40 -6.01
CA MET A 51 1.39 14.82 -5.68
C MET A 51 2.67 15.61 -5.97
N SER A 52 3.63 15.07 -6.74
CA SER A 52 4.89 15.79 -6.98
C SER A 52 4.70 17.14 -7.66
N GLY A 53 3.78 17.25 -8.61
CA GLY A 53 3.45 18.54 -9.25
C GLY A 53 2.85 19.54 -8.29
N SER A 54 1.90 19.11 -7.45
CA SER A 54 1.16 20.00 -6.56
C SER A 54 1.93 20.40 -5.28
N LEU A 55 2.79 19.53 -4.75
CA LEU A 55 3.50 19.77 -3.49
C LEU A 55 4.94 20.26 -3.65
N VAL A 56 5.66 19.80 -4.70
CA VAL A 56 7.07 20.14 -4.90
C VAL A 56 7.40 20.71 -6.29
N ASN A 57 6.38 20.98 -7.11
CA ASN A 57 6.51 21.51 -8.47
C ASN A 57 7.47 20.69 -9.37
N GLN A 58 7.48 19.36 -9.23
CA GLN A 58 8.36 18.48 -9.98
C GLN A 58 7.57 17.42 -10.75
N GLU A 59 7.72 17.43 -12.05
CA GLU A 59 7.25 16.38 -12.97
C GLU A 59 8.43 15.64 -13.61
N ILE A 60 8.20 14.82 -14.64
CA ILE A 60 9.21 14.06 -15.40
C ILE A 60 10.11 13.15 -14.53
N LEU A 61 9.60 12.61 -13.43
CA LEU A 61 10.38 11.85 -12.46
C LEU A 61 11.12 10.65 -13.07
N GLY A 62 10.50 9.96 -14.04
CA GLY A 62 11.13 8.84 -14.73
C GLY A 62 12.40 9.25 -15.51
N ALA A 63 12.32 10.36 -16.24
CA ALA A 63 13.48 10.86 -16.99
C ALA A 63 14.61 11.33 -16.07
N ILE A 64 14.26 11.95 -14.92
CA ILE A 64 15.23 12.34 -13.90
C ILE A 64 15.97 11.10 -13.35
N VAL A 65 15.22 10.04 -12.99
CA VAL A 65 15.81 8.78 -12.49
C VAL A 65 16.72 8.15 -13.55
N ALA A 66 16.24 8.03 -14.80
CA ALA A 66 17.04 7.43 -15.87
C ALA A 66 18.35 8.20 -16.12
N ASN A 67 18.28 9.54 -16.10
CA ASN A 67 19.46 10.40 -16.28
C ASN A 67 20.46 10.25 -15.12
N ASP A 68 19.99 10.36 -13.87
CA ASP A 68 20.86 10.38 -12.70
C ASP A 68 21.49 9.01 -12.40
N LEU A 69 20.80 7.92 -12.77
CA LEU A 69 21.33 6.55 -12.69
C LEU A 69 22.21 6.19 -13.90
N GLY A 70 22.30 7.05 -14.93
CA GLY A 70 23.09 6.77 -16.12
C GLY A 70 22.57 5.60 -16.94
N LEU A 71 21.24 5.37 -16.94
CA LEU A 71 20.62 4.23 -17.63
C LEU A 71 20.60 4.39 -19.17
N GLY A 72 20.95 5.58 -19.67
CA GLY A 72 20.84 5.91 -21.09
C GLY A 72 19.40 6.21 -21.54
N PRO A 73 19.09 6.17 -22.86
CA PRO A 73 17.81 6.55 -23.39
C PRO A 73 16.79 5.41 -23.28
N VAL A 74 16.41 5.05 -22.04
CA VAL A 74 15.39 4.03 -21.77
C VAL A 74 13.98 4.65 -21.68
N PRO A 75 12.92 3.94 -22.07
CA PRO A 75 11.54 4.37 -21.86
C PRO A 75 11.23 4.62 -20.38
N THR A 76 10.53 5.70 -20.08
CA THR A 76 10.11 6.03 -18.71
C THR A 76 8.64 6.43 -18.67
N LEU A 77 7.94 6.06 -17.58
CA LEU A 77 6.54 6.38 -17.39
C LEU A 77 6.28 6.80 -15.94
N LYS A 78 5.58 7.92 -15.74
CA LYS A 78 4.97 8.26 -14.44
C LYS A 78 3.53 7.76 -14.45
N VAL A 79 3.15 7.05 -13.40
CA VAL A 79 1.83 6.44 -13.22
C VAL A 79 1.13 7.09 -12.04
N GLU A 80 -0.11 7.49 -12.25
CA GLU A 80 -0.99 8.05 -11.24
C GLU A 80 -2.22 7.16 -11.07
N GLY A 81 -2.69 6.99 -9.87
CA GLY A 81 -3.88 6.27 -9.41
C GLY A 81 -4.10 6.55 -7.92
N ALA A 82 -3.93 7.82 -7.52
CA ALA A 82 -3.94 8.25 -6.13
C ALA A 82 -3.01 7.37 -5.26
N CYS A 83 -3.53 6.82 -4.15
CA CYS A 83 -2.75 5.96 -3.26
C CYS A 83 -2.35 4.61 -3.91
N ALA A 84 -2.98 4.20 -5.02
CA ALA A 84 -2.65 2.99 -5.76
C ALA A 84 -1.55 3.19 -6.82
N SER A 85 -1.00 4.40 -6.98
CA SER A 85 -0.01 4.72 -8.02
C SER A 85 1.16 3.75 -8.06
N GLY A 86 1.72 3.37 -6.90
CA GLY A 86 2.83 2.41 -6.81
C GLY A 86 2.43 0.99 -7.24
N GLY A 87 1.27 0.52 -6.83
CA GLY A 87 0.74 -0.79 -7.23
C GLY A 87 0.43 -0.87 -8.73
N ILE A 88 -0.14 0.20 -9.30
CA ILE A 88 -0.43 0.27 -10.74
C ILE A 88 0.88 0.33 -11.55
N ALA A 89 1.88 1.12 -11.11
CA ALA A 89 3.20 1.17 -11.74
C ALA A 89 3.87 -0.22 -11.76
N PHE A 90 3.80 -0.94 -10.64
CA PHE A 90 4.30 -2.31 -10.52
C PHE A 90 3.58 -3.26 -11.50
N ARG A 91 2.25 -3.18 -11.57
CA ARG A 91 1.48 -4.00 -12.50
C ARG A 91 1.86 -3.76 -13.96
N GLN A 92 2.03 -2.48 -14.37
CA GLN A 92 2.44 -2.17 -15.74
C GLN A 92 3.83 -2.74 -16.07
N ALA A 93 4.79 -2.60 -15.15
CA ALA A 93 6.12 -3.18 -15.29
C ALA A 93 6.06 -4.72 -15.39
N TYR A 94 5.31 -5.37 -14.49
CA TYR A 94 5.12 -6.82 -14.50
C TYR A 94 4.58 -7.30 -15.85
N LEU A 95 3.51 -6.69 -16.37
CA LEU A 95 2.92 -7.09 -17.65
C LEU A 95 3.93 -6.97 -18.80
N ASN A 96 4.71 -5.91 -18.85
CA ASN A 96 5.67 -5.69 -19.92
C ASN A 96 6.85 -6.69 -19.85
N VAL A 97 7.32 -7.06 -18.67
CA VAL A 97 8.33 -8.12 -18.51
C VAL A 97 7.73 -9.50 -18.86
N GLN A 98 6.51 -9.79 -18.38
CA GLN A 98 5.83 -11.06 -18.62
C GLN A 98 5.57 -11.29 -20.13
N MET A 99 5.19 -10.24 -20.86
CA MET A 99 5.00 -10.29 -22.32
C MET A 99 6.30 -10.30 -23.11
N GLY A 100 7.44 -10.11 -22.45
CA GLY A 100 8.76 -10.14 -23.11
C GLY A 100 9.16 -8.84 -23.80
N LEU A 101 8.46 -7.73 -23.54
CA LEU A 101 8.85 -6.42 -24.07
C LEU A 101 10.17 -5.94 -23.45
N TYR A 102 10.39 -6.24 -22.18
CA TYR A 102 11.60 -5.94 -21.41
C TYR A 102 12.08 -7.17 -20.66
N ASP A 103 13.38 -7.25 -20.40
CA ASP A 103 13.96 -8.30 -19.54
C ASP A 103 14.06 -7.84 -18.08
N THR A 104 14.37 -6.56 -17.88
CA THR A 104 14.52 -5.99 -16.53
C THR A 104 13.93 -4.58 -16.48
N VAL A 105 13.10 -4.32 -15.48
CA VAL A 105 12.43 -3.02 -15.26
C VAL A 105 12.66 -2.54 -13.84
N LEU A 106 13.01 -1.27 -13.70
CA LEU A 106 13.02 -0.56 -12.41
C LEU A 106 11.67 0.09 -12.17
N VAL A 107 11.03 -0.24 -11.06
CA VAL A 107 9.79 0.40 -10.60
C VAL A 107 10.09 1.14 -9.33
N ALA A 108 9.74 2.42 -9.23
CA ALA A 108 9.90 3.18 -8.00
C ALA A 108 8.65 3.99 -7.67
N GLY A 109 8.48 4.31 -6.41
CA GLY A 109 7.40 5.17 -5.93
C GLY A 109 7.94 6.14 -4.89
N VAL A 110 7.42 7.36 -4.88
CA VAL A 110 7.89 8.41 -3.99
C VAL A 110 6.78 9.39 -3.66
N GLU A 111 6.78 9.88 -2.42
CA GLU A 111 6.01 11.07 -2.06
C GLU A 111 6.77 11.91 -1.04
N LYS A 112 6.64 13.24 -1.14
CA LYS A 112 7.19 14.21 -0.20
C LYS A 112 6.09 15.16 0.26
N MET A 113 5.61 14.94 1.49
CA MET A 113 4.38 15.56 2.00
C MET A 113 4.60 16.39 3.28
N LYS A 114 5.58 16.00 4.12
CA LYS A 114 5.73 16.53 5.48
C LYS A 114 6.25 17.96 5.57
N HIS A 115 6.72 18.54 4.46
CA HIS A 115 7.10 19.95 4.40
C HIS A 115 5.90 20.89 4.22
N ALA A 116 4.78 20.37 3.69
CA ALA A 116 3.56 21.14 3.48
C ALA A 116 2.78 21.34 4.78
N SER A 117 2.07 22.46 4.90
CA SER A 117 1.08 22.63 5.97
C SER A 117 -0.04 21.60 5.85
N THR A 118 -0.75 21.33 6.95
CA THR A 118 -1.90 20.41 6.94
C THR A 118 -2.95 20.82 5.90
N GLU A 119 -3.22 22.11 5.76
CA GLU A 119 -4.18 22.64 4.79
C GLU A 119 -3.75 22.32 3.34
N VAL A 120 -2.50 22.62 2.99
CA VAL A 120 -1.94 22.38 1.65
C VAL A 120 -1.92 20.88 1.35
N ALA A 121 -1.48 20.05 2.29
CA ALA A 121 -1.45 18.61 2.13
C ALA A 121 -2.87 18.04 1.96
N THR A 122 -3.84 18.47 2.78
CA THR A 122 -5.24 18.04 2.68
C THR A 122 -5.85 18.42 1.33
N LYS A 123 -5.59 19.64 0.84
CA LYS A 123 -6.06 20.09 -0.48
C LYS A 123 -5.49 19.21 -1.60
N ALA A 124 -4.19 18.89 -1.54
CA ALA A 124 -3.55 18.03 -2.53
C ALA A 124 -4.11 16.58 -2.48
N ILE A 125 -4.29 16.00 -1.28
CA ILE A 125 -4.86 14.67 -1.09
C ILE A 125 -6.31 14.61 -1.62
N ASN A 126 -7.10 15.66 -1.38
CA ASN A 126 -8.49 15.72 -1.83
C ASN A 126 -8.64 15.75 -3.36
N ALA A 127 -7.57 15.98 -4.13
CA ALA A 127 -7.59 15.80 -5.58
C ALA A 127 -7.84 14.35 -6.01
N ALA A 128 -7.69 13.38 -5.08
CA ALA A 128 -8.02 11.97 -5.31
C ALA A 128 -9.51 11.61 -5.08
N MET A 129 -10.36 12.60 -4.88
CA MET A 129 -11.83 12.47 -4.88
C MET A 129 -12.39 13.05 -6.16
N ASP A 130 -13.59 12.65 -6.55
CA ASP A 130 -14.34 13.31 -7.61
C ASP A 130 -14.76 14.72 -7.15
N ASN A 131 -14.05 15.75 -7.64
CA ASN A 131 -14.25 17.12 -7.18
C ASN A 131 -15.50 17.80 -7.76
N ASP A 132 -16.15 17.19 -8.75
CA ASP A 132 -17.42 17.65 -9.32
C ASP A 132 -18.63 16.96 -8.67
N SER A 133 -18.39 16.02 -7.73
CA SER A 133 -19.45 15.31 -7.02
C SER A 133 -20.21 16.18 -6.01
N ASN A 134 -21.50 15.86 -5.80
CA ASN A 134 -22.31 16.50 -4.76
C ASN A 134 -21.72 16.30 -3.35
N GLU A 135 -21.13 15.15 -3.09
CA GLU A 135 -20.45 14.83 -1.83
C GLU A 135 -19.30 15.78 -1.56
N LYS A 136 -18.51 16.06 -2.58
CA LYS A 136 -17.40 17.01 -2.49
C LYS A 136 -17.90 18.44 -2.26
N HIS A 137 -18.93 18.86 -2.96
CA HIS A 137 -19.57 20.16 -2.76
C HIS A 137 -20.18 20.30 -1.36
N ALA A 138 -20.67 19.19 -0.77
CA ALA A 138 -21.12 19.15 0.62
C ALA A 138 -19.98 19.16 1.65
N GLY A 139 -18.71 19.17 1.21
CA GLY A 139 -17.54 19.26 2.08
C GLY A 139 -16.99 17.92 2.55
N LEU A 140 -17.33 16.80 1.91
CA LEU A 140 -16.80 15.49 2.27
C LEU A 140 -15.26 15.47 2.11
N THR A 141 -14.60 14.90 3.11
CA THR A 141 -13.15 14.67 3.14
C THR A 141 -12.86 13.19 3.28
N PHE A 142 -11.61 12.75 3.06
CA PHE A 142 -11.24 11.35 3.28
C PHE A 142 -11.58 10.85 4.70
N PRO A 143 -11.21 11.55 5.80
CA PRO A 143 -11.67 11.12 7.13
C PRO A 143 -13.20 11.07 7.25
N GLY A 144 -13.92 12.04 6.68
CA GLY A 144 -15.39 12.05 6.66
C GLY A 144 -15.99 10.84 5.96
N PHE A 145 -15.44 10.47 4.79
CA PHE A 145 -15.85 9.29 4.04
C PHE A 145 -15.69 8.01 4.88
N PHE A 146 -14.50 7.73 5.37
CA PHE A 146 -14.24 6.51 6.15
C PHE A 146 -14.89 6.54 7.54
N GLY A 147 -15.12 7.71 8.14
CA GLY A 147 -15.91 7.86 9.35
C GLY A 147 -17.39 7.47 9.15
N THR A 148 -17.96 7.85 8.00
CA THR A 148 -19.32 7.43 7.62
C THR A 148 -19.40 5.91 7.44
N LEU A 149 -18.44 5.29 6.77
CA LEU A 149 -18.36 3.83 6.64
C LEU A 149 -18.23 3.15 8.01
N ALA A 150 -17.38 3.66 8.90
CA ALA A 150 -17.22 3.11 10.24
C ALA A 150 -18.51 3.19 11.07
N THR A 151 -19.21 4.32 11.02
CA THR A 151 -20.52 4.49 11.69
C THR A 151 -21.55 3.50 11.16
N ARG A 152 -21.63 3.34 9.85
CA ARG A 152 -22.52 2.36 9.22
C ARG A 152 -22.17 0.93 9.59
N TYR A 153 -20.89 0.58 9.59
CA TYR A 153 -20.41 -0.74 9.96
C TYR A 153 -20.77 -1.08 11.41
N PHE A 154 -20.60 -0.13 12.35
CA PHE A 154 -21.01 -0.33 13.74
C PHE A 154 -22.51 -0.58 13.90
N TYR A 155 -23.32 0.14 13.12
CA TYR A 155 -24.76 -0.03 13.14
C TYR A 155 -25.19 -1.43 12.64
N GLU A 156 -24.54 -1.96 11.61
CA GLU A 156 -24.92 -3.24 11.01
C GLU A 156 -24.34 -4.47 11.73
N THR A 157 -23.16 -4.35 12.39
CA THR A 157 -22.41 -5.53 12.84
C THR A 157 -22.29 -5.65 14.35
N GLY A 158 -22.41 -4.58 15.11
CA GLY A 158 -22.10 -4.53 16.54
C GLY A 158 -20.62 -4.23 16.86
N ALA A 159 -19.80 -3.96 15.82
CA ALA A 159 -18.46 -3.40 16.02
C ALA A 159 -18.52 -2.06 16.75
N SER A 160 -17.39 -1.60 17.25
CA SER A 160 -17.29 -0.35 18.02
C SER A 160 -15.93 0.31 17.82
N LYS A 161 -15.77 1.53 18.34
CA LYS A 161 -14.50 2.25 18.35
C LYS A 161 -13.34 1.43 18.95
N LYS A 162 -13.63 0.51 19.89
CA LYS A 162 -12.62 -0.41 20.46
C LYS A 162 -11.94 -1.24 19.36
N HIS A 163 -12.69 -1.73 18.37
CA HIS A 163 -12.14 -2.57 17.29
C HIS A 163 -11.26 -1.77 16.33
N LEU A 164 -11.62 -0.51 16.04
CA LEU A 164 -10.73 0.42 15.33
C LEU A 164 -9.41 0.61 16.09
N ALA A 165 -9.49 0.89 17.38
CA ALA A 165 -8.32 1.06 18.24
C ALA A 165 -7.46 -0.20 18.33
N MET A 166 -8.04 -1.40 18.27
CA MET A 166 -7.29 -2.67 18.25
C MET A 166 -6.50 -2.85 16.96
N VAL A 167 -7.02 -2.42 15.78
CA VAL A 167 -6.27 -2.36 14.52
C VAL A 167 -5.07 -1.44 14.67
N ALA A 168 -5.30 -0.21 15.14
CA ALA A 168 -4.24 0.78 15.34
C ALA A 168 -3.17 0.29 16.32
N LEU A 169 -3.57 -0.37 17.41
CA LEU A 169 -2.66 -0.93 18.42
C LEU A 169 -1.77 -2.02 17.80
N LYS A 170 -2.36 -2.99 17.10
CA LYS A 170 -1.64 -4.06 16.41
C LYS A 170 -0.56 -3.48 15.48
N ASN A 171 -0.94 -2.50 14.65
CA ASN A 171 -0.01 -1.89 13.71
C ASN A 171 1.09 -1.09 14.41
N ARG A 172 0.81 -0.47 15.58
CA ARG A 172 1.83 0.16 16.43
C ARG A 172 2.81 -0.86 17.03
N GLU A 173 2.31 -1.99 17.49
CA GLU A 173 3.15 -3.08 18.02
C GLU A 173 4.14 -3.58 16.97
N TYR A 174 3.69 -3.81 15.73
CA TYR A 174 4.58 -4.23 14.63
C TYR A 174 5.58 -3.14 14.23
N ALA A 175 5.14 -1.89 14.14
CA ALA A 175 6.01 -0.78 13.75
C ALA A 175 7.18 -0.57 14.72
N MET A 176 7.06 -0.94 15.99
CA MET A 176 8.15 -0.83 16.97
C MET A 176 9.41 -1.61 16.55
N ASN A 177 9.24 -2.75 15.91
CA ASN A 177 10.34 -3.59 15.44
C ASN A 177 10.83 -3.22 14.04
N ASN A 178 10.06 -2.41 13.28
CA ASN A 178 10.40 -2.06 11.90
C ASN A 178 11.29 -0.80 11.87
N PRO A 179 12.60 -0.92 11.50
CA PRO A 179 13.50 0.22 11.48
C PRO A 179 13.10 1.29 10.47
N LYS A 180 12.33 0.92 9.44
CA LYS A 180 11.87 1.83 8.39
C LYS A 180 10.53 2.51 8.71
N ALA A 181 9.87 2.17 9.83
CA ALA A 181 8.59 2.75 10.23
C ALA A 181 8.73 4.18 10.79
N GLN A 182 7.71 5.02 10.50
CA GLN A 182 7.63 6.39 11.01
C GLN A 182 7.38 6.44 12.53
N PHE A 183 6.50 5.59 13.05
CA PHE A 183 6.13 5.59 14.45
C PHE A 183 6.60 4.31 15.13
N LYS A 184 7.59 4.45 16.00
CA LYS A 184 8.24 3.35 16.74
C LYS A 184 8.04 3.45 18.24
N LYS A 185 7.06 4.25 18.70
CA LYS A 185 6.77 4.43 20.12
C LYS A 185 5.64 3.50 20.54
N ALA A 186 5.82 2.82 21.66
CA ALA A 186 4.77 2.03 22.29
C ALA A 186 3.57 2.91 22.65
N THR A 187 2.39 2.36 22.57
CA THR A 187 1.13 2.99 22.98
C THR A 187 0.22 1.94 23.61
N SER A 188 -0.84 2.37 24.27
CA SER A 188 -1.86 1.49 24.87
C SER A 188 -3.20 1.65 24.17
N LEU A 189 -4.07 0.65 24.35
CA LEU A 189 -5.45 0.74 23.86
C LEU A 189 -6.17 1.95 24.45
N GLU A 190 -5.94 2.24 25.73
CA GLU A 190 -6.51 3.39 26.42
C GLU A 190 -6.04 4.72 25.81
N GLU A 191 -4.74 4.86 25.53
CA GLU A 191 -4.17 6.05 24.88
C GLU A 191 -4.78 6.27 23.48
N ILE A 192 -4.97 5.20 22.71
CA ILE A 192 -5.60 5.25 21.39
C ILE A 192 -7.07 5.67 21.50
N MET A 193 -7.83 5.04 22.41
CA MET A 193 -9.26 5.32 22.62
C MET A 193 -9.55 6.75 23.06
N ASN A 194 -8.62 7.35 23.84
CA ASN A 194 -8.73 8.71 24.36
C ASN A 194 -8.04 9.76 23.48
N ALA A 195 -7.48 9.36 22.34
CA ALA A 195 -6.82 10.29 21.42
C ALA A 195 -7.79 11.31 20.82
N ARG A 196 -7.21 12.45 20.40
CA ARG A 196 -7.99 13.51 19.74
C ARG A 196 -8.82 12.96 18.58
N MET A 197 -10.11 13.28 18.57
CA MET A 197 -11.02 12.95 17.47
C MET A 197 -10.64 13.75 16.21
N ILE A 198 -10.62 13.08 15.07
CA ILE A 198 -10.44 13.68 13.74
C ILE A 198 -11.81 13.87 13.10
N THR A 199 -12.61 12.82 13.05
CA THR A 199 -14.00 12.80 12.63
C THR A 199 -14.69 11.60 13.28
N GLU A 200 -15.92 11.74 13.76
CA GLU A 200 -16.57 10.62 14.43
C GLU A 200 -16.76 9.42 13.48
N PRO A 201 -16.42 8.16 13.87
CA PRO A 201 -15.82 7.77 15.17
C PRO A 201 -14.28 7.68 15.17
N LEU A 202 -13.57 8.20 14.13
CA LEU A 202 -12.14 8.05 13.92
C LEU A 202 -11.33 9.06 14.75
N GLY A 203 -10.45 8.53 15.61
CA GLY A 203 -9.44 9.31 16.34
C GLY A 203 -8.13 9.46 15.56
N LEU A 204 -7.16 10.12 16.17
CA LEU A 204 -5.86 10.40 15.56
C LEU A 204 -5.10 9.12 15.12
N PHE A 205 -5.19 8.06 15.91
CA PHE A 205 -4.50 6.80 15.60
C PHE A 205 -5.22 5.96 14.54
N ASP A 206 -6.47 6.28 14.25
CA ASP A 206 -7.26 5.61 13.21
C ASP A 206 -6.99 6.15 11.80
N CYS A 207 -6.17 7.20 11.68
CA CYS A 207 -5.83 7.87 10.45
C CYS A 207 -4.34 7.72 10.15
N SER A 208 -3.99 7.31 8.93
CA SER A 208 -2.60 7.27 8.50
C SER A 208 -1.97 8.66 8.46
N PRO A 209 -0.70 8.80 8.83
CA PRO A 209 -0.01 10.09 8.82
C PRO A 209 0.41 10.50 7.41
N THR A 210 0.56 11.80 7.18
CA THR A 210 1.38 12.28 6.07
C THR A 210 2.82 11.81 6.26
N THR A 211 3.49 11.39 5.18
CA THR A 211 4.80 10.74 5.26
C THR A 211 5.64 11.10 4.03
N ASP A 212 6.94 11.36 4.25
CA ASP A 212 7.92 11.39 3.17
C ASP A 212 8.55 10.00 3.04
N GLY A 213 8.80 9.55 1.82
CA GLY A 213 9.50 8.29 1.59
C GLY A 213 9.46 7.82 0.15
N ALA A 214 10.35 6.90 -0.17
CA ALA A 214 10.45 6.26 -1.47
C ALA A 214 10.73 4.77 -1.34
N VAL A 215 10.27 4.01 -2.32
CA VAL A 215 10.49 2.57 -2.47
C VAL A 215 10.81 2.27 -3.92
N ALA A 216 11.70 1.33 -4.16
CA ALA A 216 12.00 0.83 -5.49
C ALA A 216 12.06 -0.70 -5.51
N VAL A 217 11.70 -1.28 -6.65
CA VAL A 217 11.69 -2.72 -6.90
C VAL A 217 12.26 -2.97 -8.30
N VAL A 218 13.14 -3.95 -8.43
CA VAL A 218 13.63 -4.41 -9.73
C VAL A 218 12.92 -5.70 -10.10
N LEU A 219 12.27 -5.72 -11.25
CA LEU A 219 11.62 -6.89 -11.83
C LEU A 219 12.49 -7.46 -12.93
N SER A 220 12.66 -8.78 -12.95
CA SER A 220 13.42 -9.48 -13.98
C SER A 220 12.74 -10.79 -14.37
N LYS A 221 12.99 -11.27 -15.59
CA LYS A 221 12.62 -12.63 -15.99
C LYS A 221 13.37 -13.64 -15.13
N SER A 222 12.67 -14.42 -14.33
CA SER A 222 13.24 -15.47 -13.47
C SER A 222 12.16 -16.41 -12.97
N GLU A 223 12.52 -17.68 -12.80
CA GLU A 223 11.69 -18.72 -12.17
C GLU A 223 12.06 -18.96 -10.70
N LYS A 224 13.05 -18.22 -10.17
CA LYS A 224 13.64 -18.43 -8.85
C LYS A 224 13.46 -17.23 -7.94
N GLY A 225 13.52 -17.46 -6.64
CA GLY A 225 13.40 -16.44 -5.62
C GLY A 225 11.94 -16.07 -5.33
N VAL A 226 11.61 -14.80 -5.26
CA VAL A 226 10.23 -14.34 -5.05
C VAL A 226 9.57 -14.04 -6.39
N VAL A 227 8.76 -14.99 -6.85
CA VAL A 227 8.08 -14.96 -8.15
C VAL A 227 6.70 -14.31 -8.01
N ILE A 228 6.31 -13.52 -9.00
CA ILE A 228 4.99 -12.90 -9.09
C ILE A 228 4.02 -13.91 -9.71
N LYS A 229 3.12 -14.46 -8.90
CA LYS A 229 2.08 -15.40 -9.35
C LYS A 229 0.94 -14.72 -10.06
N ALA A 230 0.55 -13.54 -9.56
CA ALA A 230 -0.52 -12.75 -10.13
C ALA A 230 -0.34 -11.26 -9.85
N SER A 231 -0.84 -10.46 -10.76
CA SER A 231 -0.96 -9.03 -10.59
C SER A 231 -2.25 -8.58 -11.27
N SER A 232 -3.17 -8.03 -10.52
CA SER A 232 -4.50 -7.60 -10.97
C SER A 232 -4.78 -6.16 -10.58
N GLN A 233 -5.77 -5.59 -11.23
CA GLN A 233 -6.27 -4.25 -10.96
C GLN A 233 -7.76 -4.20 -11.29
N ALA A 234 -8.52 -3.46 -10.49
CA ALA A 234 -9.89 -3.07 -10.80
C ALA A 234 -10.14 -1.61 -10.43
N SER A 235 -11.11 -1.00 -11.06
CA SER A 235 -11.70 0.28 -10.65
C SER A 235 -13.04 0.04 -9.96
N GLY A 236 -13.44 0.99 -9.12
CA GLY A 236 -14.70 0.97 -8.39
C GLY A 236 -15.42 2.31 -8.48
N THR A 237 -16.44 2.48 -7.64
CA THR A 237 -17.20 3.74 -7.54
C THR A 237 -16.32 4.85 -6.95
N THR A 238 -16.52 6.08 -7.45
CA THR A 238 -15.81 7.28 -6.98
C THR A 238 -16.65 8.09 -5.99
N GLN A 239 -17.95 7.81 -5.90
CA GLN A 239 -18.89 8.52 -5.07
C GLN A 239 -19.68 7.53 -4.19
N MET A 240 -19.84 7.87 -2.90
CA MET A 240 -20.57 7.05 -1.93
C MET A 240 -22.04 6.86 -2.32
N GLN A 241 -22.65 7.90 -2.85
CA GLN A 241 -24.06 7.90 -3.27
C GLN A 241 -24.36 6.95 -4.44
N GLU A 242 -23.34 6.53 -5.19
CA GLU A 242 -23.45 5.58 -6.31
C GLU A 242 -23.16 4.13 -5.90
N ALA A 243 -22.76 3.91 -4.64
CA ALA A 243 -22.48 2.58 -4.14
C ALA A 243 -23.77 1.78 -3.99
N GLU A 244 -23.86 0.60 -4.61
CA GLU A 244 -24.98 -0.34 -4.40
C GLU A 244 -25.04 -0.81 -2.95
N GLU A 245 -23.87 -1.02 -2.35
CA GLU A 245 -23.68 -1.37 -0.95
C GLU A 245 -22.64 -0.45 -0.34
N LEU A 246 -23.01 0.30 0.68
CA LEU A 246 -22.15 1.28 1.32
C LEU A 246 -20.90 0.66 1.95
N LEU A 247 -21.00 -0.54 2.51
CA LEU A 247 -19.90 -1.28 3.16
C LEU A 247 -19.15 -2.22 2.20
N SER A 248 -19.25 -1.99 0.90
CA SER A 248 -18.49 -2.74 -0.09
C SER A 248 -17.49 -1.84 -0.82
N ILE A 249 -16.31 -2.38 -1.10
CA ILE A 249 -15.30 -1.74 -1.95
C ILE A 249 -15.07 -2.67 -3.16
N PRO A 250 -15.93 -2.58 -4.21
CA PRO A 250 -15.91 -3.51 -5.33
C PRO A 250 -14.54 -3.64 -6.01
N ALA A 251 -13.75 -2.55 -6.06
CA ALA A 251 -12.41 -2.58 -6.61
C ALA A 251 -11.50 -3.59 -5.89
N ILE A 252 -11.60 -3.72 -4.54
CA ILE A 252 -10.82 -4.71 -3.78
C ILE A 252 -11.29 -6.11 -4.15
N ARG A 253 -12.59 -6.38 -4.08
CA ARG A 253 -13.16 -7.69 -4.36
C ARG A 253 -12.82 -8.18 -5.77
N GLU A 254 -13.03 -7.35 -6.78
CA GLU A 254 -12.81 -7.74 -8.17
C GLU A 254 -11.31 -7.94 -8.49
N SER A 255 -10.44 -7.06 -7.95
CA SER A 255 -8.99 -7.27 -8.10
C SER A 255 -8.51 -8.52 -7.36
N ALA A 256 -9.02 -8.81 -6.16
CA ALA A 256 -8.70 -10.02 -5.41
C ALA A 256 -9.14 -11.29 -6.15
N LYS A 257 -10.41 -11.35 -6.55
CA LYS A 257 -10.96 -12.46 -7.34
C LYS A 257 -10.09 -12.77 -8.56
N LYS A 258 -9.75 -11.74 -9.32
CA LYS A 258 -8.93 -11.90 -10.52
C LYS A 258 -7.50 -12.34 -10.20
N ALA A 259 -6.91 -11.86 -9.09
CA ALA A 259 -5.59 -12.28 -8.65
C ALA A 259 -5.58 -13.76 -8.25
N TYR A 260 -6.56 -14.20 -7.47
CA TYR A 260 -6.70 -15.62 -7.08
C TYR A 260 -6.88 -16.54 -8.29
N GLU A 261 -7.75 -16.18 -9.23
CA GLU A 261 -7.92 -16.92 -10.49
C GLU A 261 -6.61 -17.07 -11.28
N LEU A 262 -5.85 -15.96 -11.43
CA LEU A 262 -4.59 -15.96 -12.17
C LEU A 262 -3.50 -16.76 -11.47
N ALA A 263 -3.45 -16.72 -10.13
CA ALA A 263 -2.47 -17.46 -9.33
C ALA A 263 -2.82 -18.93 -9.15
N GLY A 264 -4.09 -19.32 -9.34
CA GLY A 264 -4.60 -20.67 -9.07
C GLY A 264 -4.64 -21.01 -7.58
N VAL A 265 -4.93 -20.03 -6.72
CA VAL A 265 -4.99 -20.16 -5.25
C VAL A 265 -6.26 -19.49 -4.71
N GLY A 266 -6.56 -19.72 -3.42
CA GLY A 266 -7.64 -19.05 -2.70
C GLY A 266 -7.13 -18.21 -1.52
N PRO A 267 -8.03 -17.49 -0.81
CA PRO A 267 -7.67 -16.73 0.37
C PRO A 267 -7.00 -17.57 1.47
N ASP A 268 -7.43 -18.82 1.65
CA ASP A 268 -6.91 -19.72 2.68
C ASP A 268 -5.47 -20.23 2.40
N ASP A 269 -4.95 -20.01 1.18
CA ASP A 269 -3.58 -20.37 0.81
C ASP A 269 -2.57 -19.25 1.13
N ILE A 270 -3.04 -18.06 1.49
CA ILE A 270 -2.19 -16.88 1.72
C ILE A 270 -1.64 -16.90 3.15
N ASP A 271 -0.32 -16.86 3.29
CA ASP A 271 0.37 -16.90 4.59
C ASP A 271 0.55 -15.54 5.26
N VAL A 272 0.66 -14.46 4.47
CA VAL A 272 0.89 -13.09 4.96
C VAL A 272 0.31 -12.04 4.01
N VAL A 273 -0.23 -10.97 4.59
CA VAL A 273 -0.89 -9.90 3.84
C VAL A 273 -0.39 -8.53 4.26
N GLU A 274 -0.05 -7.69 3.29
CA GLU A 274 0.06 -6.25 3.44
C GLU A 274 -1.09 -5.60 2.67
N LEU A 275 -2.02 -4.96 3.37
CA LEU A 275 -3.18 -4.31 2.78
C LEU A 275 -3.23 -2.82 3.10
N HIS A 276 -4.13 -2.10 2.44
CA HIS A 276 -4.22 -0.65 2.51
C HIS A 276 -5.09 -0.19 3.68
N ASP A 277 -4.47 0.00 4.84
CA ASP A 277 -5.08 0.51 6.07
C ASP A 277 -4.89 2.03 6.23
N CYS A 278 -5.29 2.82 5.22
CA CYS A 278 -5.21 4.29 5.35
C CYS A 278 -6.05 4.84 6.53
N PHE A 279 -7.07 4.09 6.92
CA PHE A 279 -7.84 4.23 8.17
C PHE A 279 -8.02 2.85 8.80
N SER A 280 -8.18 2.78 10.13
CA SER A 280 -8.42 1.49 10.82
C SER A 280 -9.64 0.75 10.26
N MET A 281 -10.69 1.48 9.85
CA MET A 281 -11.89 0.90 9.23
C MET A 281 -11.58 0.20 7.90
N THR A 282 -10.61 0.72 7.13
CA THR A 282 -10.26 0.14 5.83
C THR A 282 -9.65 -1.26 5.98
N GLU A 283 -8.88 -1.54 7.06
CA GLU A 283 -8.37 -2.90 7.31
C GLU A 283 -9.53 -3.89 7.51
N MET A 284 -10.56 -3.51 8.30
CA MET A 284 -11.71 -4.40 8.54
C MET A 284 -12.47 -4.71 7.26
N LEU A 285 -12.76 -3.70 6.44
CA LEU A 285 -13.42 -3.92 5.14
C LEU A 285 -12.53 -4.71 4.17
N ALA A 286 -11.23 -4.42 4.13
CA ALA A 286 -10.33 -5.08 3.19
C ALA A 286 -10.15 -6.57 3.47
N ILE A 287 -10.08 -7.01 4.75
CA ILE A 287 -9.97 -8.43 5.08
C ILE A 287 -11.24 -9.22 4.70
N GLU A 288 -12.41 -8.56 4.68
CA GLU A 288 -13.67 -9.12 4.19
C GLU A 288 -13.70 -9.18 2.65
N GLU A 289 -13.40 -8.06 1.98
CA GLU A 289 -13.43 -7.97 0.51
C GLU A 289 -12.33 -8.83 -0.17
N LEU A 290 -11.22 -9.09 0.53
CA LEU A 290 -10.18 -10.04 0.10
C LEU A 290 -10.58 -11.50 0.34
N GLY A 291 -11.70 -11.76 1.04
CA GLY A 291 -12.24 -13.10 1.27
C GLY A 291 -11.60 -13.87 2.42
N PHE A 292 -10.80 -13.24 3.29
CA PHE A 292 -10.23 -13.90 4.47
C PHE A 292 -11.28 -14.16 5.55
N PHE A 293 -12.26 -13.29 5.67
CA PHE A 293 -13.38 -13.38 6.62
C PHE A 293 -14.69 -13.05 5.92
N GLU A 294 -15.79 -13.56 6.46
CA GLU A 294 -17.12 -13.27 5.94
C GLU A 294 -17.48 -11.78 6.13
N LYS A 295 -18.29 -11.27 5.22
CA LYS A 295 -18.74 -9.87 5.27
C LYS A 295 -19.45 -9.57 6.59
N GLY A 296 -19.07 -8.46 7.22
CA GLY A 296 -19.60 -8.02 8.51
C GLY A 296 -18.97 -8.72 9.73
N THR A 297 -17.95 -9.58 9.55
CA THR A 297 -17.28 -10.30 10.64
C THR A 297 -15.82 -9.88 10.88
N GLY A 298 -15.30 -8.93 10.10
CA GLY A 298 -13.92 -8.45 10.23
C GLY A 298 -13.59 -7.95 11.64
N TRP A 299 -14.52 -7.31 12.31
CA TRP A 299 -14.36 -6.87 13.70
C TRP A 299 -14.15 -8.04 14.69
N GLU A 300 -14.85 -9.18 14.49
CA GLU A 300 -14.64 -10.37 15.29
C GLU A 300 -13.24 -10.97 15.08
N ALA A 301 -12.78 -10.96 13.82
CA ALA A 301 -11.44 -11.40 13.48
C ALA A 301 -10.37 -10.56 14.20
N ILE A 302 -10.56 -9.24 14.26
CA ILE A 302 -9.69 -8.32 15.01
C ILE A 302 -9.76 -8.64 16.52
N GLU A 303 -10.96 -8.79 17.11
CA GLU A 303 -11.13 -9.05 18.51
C GLU A 303 -10.50 -10.40 18.95
N LYS A 304 -10.65 -11.42 18.12
CA LYS A 304 -10.08 -12.77 18.34
C LYS A 304 -8.58 -12.84 17.99
N GLY A 305 -7.95 -11.76 17.51
CA GLY A 305 -6.53 -11.72 17.13
C GLY A 305 -6.18 -12.55 15.90
N LEU A 306 -7.15 -12.87 15.04
CA LEU A 306 -6.95 -13.73 13.86
C LEU A 306 -6.11 -13.07 12.77
N THR A 307 -5.87 -11.76 12.84
CA THR A 307 -5.01 -10.97 11.95
C THR A 307 -3.62 -10.70 12.52
N LYS A 308 -3.29 -11.25 13.69
CA LYS A 308 -1.98 -11.19 14.32
C LYS A 308 -1.12 -12.40 13.98
N HIS A 309 0.16 -12.35 14.33
CA HIS A 309 1.03 -13.53 14.31
C HIS A 309 0.39 -14.70 15.06
N GLY A 310 0.39 -15.88 14.45
CA GLY A 310 -0.26 -17.07 14.99
C GLY A 310 -1.78 -17.11 14.83
N GLY A 311 -2.40 -16.08 14.25
CA GLY A 311 -3.80 -16.08 13.84
C GLY A 311 -4.02 -16.75 12.47
N LYS A 312 -5.23 -16.61 11.91
CA LYS A 312 -5.57 -17.19 10.61
C LYS A 312 -4.70 -16.63 9.48
N VAL A 313 -4.52 -15.31 9.45
CA VAL A 313 -3.68 -14.63 8.46
C VAL A 313 -3.07 -13.37 9.08
N PRO A 314 -1.73 -13.30 9.26
CA PRO A 314 -1.05 -12.09 9.70
C PRO A 314 -1.22 -10.94 8.70
N VAL A 315 -1.71 -9.78 9.17
CA VAL A 315 -2.01 -8.60 8.37
C VAL A 315 -1.15 -7.44 8.82
N ASN A 316 -0.53 -6.73 7.85
CA ASN A 316 0.23 -5.50 8.06
C ASN A 316 1.34 -5.64 9.10
N THR A 317 2.11 -6.72 8.99
CA THR A 317 3.24 -7.02 9.87
C THR A 317 4.35 -5.98 9.80
N SER A 318 4.35 -5.13 8.78
CA SER A 318 5.24 -3.95 8.67
C SER A 318 4.87 -2.81 9.62
N GLY A 319 3.68 -2.83 10.20
CA GLY A 319 3.05 -1.73 10.94
C GLY A 319 1.98 -0.99 10.12
N GLY A 320 1.70 -1.45 8.90
CA GLY A 320 0.69 -0.88 8.03
C GLY A 320 0.91 0.61 7.69
N LEU A 321 -0.03 1.22 7.03
CA LEU A 321 0.00 2.65 6.71
C LEU A 321 -0.18 3.49 7.98
N LEU A 322 -0.95 2.99 8.95
CA LEU A 322 -1.24 3.68 10.22
C LEU A 322 0.02 3.93 11.05
N SER A 323 1.03 3.07 10.95
CA SER A 323 2.21 3.15 11.83
C SER A 323 3.54 3.15 11.09
N LYS A 324 3.70 2.34 10.03
CA LYS A 324 4.87 2.42 9.14
C LYS A 324 4.89 3.76 8.42
N GLY A 325 3.72 4.25 7.98
CA GLY A 325 3.57 5.51 7.27
C GLY A 325 2.97 5.34 5.87
N HIS A 326 2.53 6.47 5.30
CA HIS A 326 1.79 6.49 4.03
C HIS A 326 2.32 7.56 3.06
N PRO A 327 3.53 7.39 2.49
CA PRO A 327 3.94 8.21 1.35
C PRO A 327 3.17 7.72 0.13
N ILE A 328 2.15 8.47 -0.29
CA ILE A 328 1.03 8.03 -1.13
C ILE A 328 1.50 7.26 -2.37
N GLY A 329 2.35 7.84 -3.21
CA GLY A 329 2.82 7.19 -4.44
C GLY A 329 3.75 5.99 -4.22
N ALA A 330 4.36 5.87 -3.03
CA ALA A 330 5.26 4.76 -2.70
C ALA A 330 4.55 3.60 -1.98
N THR A 331 3.33 3.80 -1.49
CA THR A 331 2.65 2.86 -0.58
C THR A 331 2.50 1.46 -1.15
N GLY A 332 2.01 1.32 -2.39
CA GLY A 332 1.84 0.00 -3.01
C GLY A 332 3.17 -0.77 -3.14
N LEU A 333 4.26 -0.06 -3.44
CA LEU A 333 5.59 -0.67 -3.48
C LEU A 333 6.13 -0.99 -2.07
N ALA A 334 5.75 -0.22 -1.04
CA ALA A 334 6.12 -0.52 0.34
C ALA A 334 5.44 -1.78 0.88
N GLN A 335 4.23 -2.06 0.44
CA GLN A 335 3.53 -3.32 0.71
C GLN A 335 4.24 -4.48 0.02
N ILE A 336 4.61 -4.31 -1.24
CA ILE A 336 5.39 -5.30 -2.01
C ILE A 336 6.76 -5.54 -1.37
N TYR A 337 7.47 -4.46 -0.96
CA TYR A 337 8.75 -4.56 -0.25
C TYR A 337 8.64 -5.47 0.98
N GLU A 338 7.60 -5.27 1.80
CA GLU A 338 7.40 -6.10 3.00
C GLU A 338 7.06 -7.56 2.66
N ILE A 339 6.16 -7.80 1.70
CA ILE A 339 5.84 -9.17 1.26
C ILE A 339 7.10 -9.88 0.73
N VAL A 340 7.90 -9.20 -0.08
CA VAL A 340 9.16 -9.77 -0.57
C VAL A 340 10.13 -10.06 0.58
N SER A 341 10.23 -9.17 1.57
CA SER A 341 11.05 -9.37 2.77
C SER A 341 10.58 -10.57 3.59
N GLN A 342 9.26 -10.74 3.77
CA GLN A 342 8.66 -11.88 4.44
C GLN A 342 9.00 -13.19 3.73
N LEU A 343 8.83 -13.25 2.42
CA LEU A 343 9.10 -14.44 1.62
C LEU A 343 10.61 -14.77 1.52
N ARG A 344 11.48 -13.79 1.69
CA ARG A 344 12.94 -13.97 1.79
C ARG A 344 13.44 -14.32 3.18
N GLY A 345 12.60 -14.20 4.21
CA GLY A 345 12.98 -14.44 5.60
C GLY A 345 13.80 -13.29 6.21
N THR A 346 13.61 -12.06 5.74
CA THR A 346 14.37 -10.87 6.17
C THR A 346 13.52 -9.79 6.82
N SER A 347 12.23 -10.05 7.03
CA SER A 347 11.33 -9.09 7.70
C SER A 347 11.64 -8.96 9.19
N SER A 348 11.45 -7.75 9.75
CA SER A 348 11.61 -7.49 11.18
C SER A 348 10.55 -8.15 12.05
N ASN A 349 9.38 -8.44 11.49
CA ASN A 349 8.29 -9.20 12.12
C ASN A 349 7.98 -10.43 11.26
N GLN A 350 8.95 -11.33 11.19
CA GLN A 350 8.92 -12.49 10.31
C GLN A 350 7.74 -13.42 10.61
N VAL A 351 6.95 -13.76 9.60
CA VAL A 351 5.96 -14.84 9.65
C VAL A 351 6.67 -16.15 9.31
N ASP A 352 6.61 -17.12 10.23
CA ASP A 352 7.31 -18.38 10.07
C ASP A 352 6.78 -19.17 8.85
N ASN A 353 7.70 -19.70 8.05
CA ASN A 353 7.41 -20.55 6.90
C ASN A 353 6.52 -19.91 5.80
N ALA A 354 6.34 -18.59 5.78
CA ALA A 354 5.57 -17.92 4.75
C ALA A 354 6.09 -18.27 3.35
N ARG A 355 5.19 -18.71 2.49
CA ARG A 355 5.45 -19.13 1.11
C ARG A 355 4.66 -18.30 0.10
N LEU A 356 3.41 -17.99 0.41
CA LEU A 356 2.52 -17.15 -0.39
C LEU A 356 2.20 -15.85 0.35
N GLY A 357 2.45 -14.73 -0.30
CA GLY A 357 2.15 -13.41 0.25
C GLY A 357 1.30 -12.57 -0.69
N LEU A 358 0.43 -11.74 -0.13
CA LEU A 358 -0.47 -10.85 -0.87
C LEU A 358 -0.24 -9.40 -0.49
N ALA A 359 -0.07 -8.53 -1.49
CA ALA A 359 -0.07 -7.09 -1.34
C ALA A 359 -1.31 -6.48 -2.01
N GLN A 360 -2.12 -5.73 -1.25
CA GLN A 360 -3.30 -5.02 -1.74
C GLN A 360 -3.16 -3.53 -1.53
N ASN A 361 -3.33 -2.75 -2.60
CA ASN A 361 -3.22 -1.30 -2.58
C ASN A 361 -4.50 -0.64 -3.09
N LEU A 362 -5.05 0.33 -2.33
CA LEU A 362 -6.28 1.05 -2.64
C LEU A 362 -5.95 2.49 -3.04
N GLY A 363 -6.65 3.04 -4.01
CA GLY A 363 -6.55 4.44 -4.44
C GLY A 363 -7.88 5.19 -4.33
N GLY A 364 -7.80 6.44 -3.86
CA GLY A 364 -8.99 7.27 -3.64
C GLY A 364 -9.92 6.68 -2.57
N THR A 365 -11.20 6.92 -2.72
CA THR A 365 -12.28 6.40 -1.84
C THR A 365 -12.77 5.00 -2.27
N GLY A 366 -12.00 4.26 -3.04
CA GLY A 366 -12.38 2.98 -3.64
C GLY A 366 -12.27 2.98 -5.16
N ALA A 367 -11.73 4.07 -5.74
CA ALA A 367 -11.64 4.25 -7.20
C ALA A 367 -10.75 3.21 -7.89
N TYR A 368 -9.66 2.80 -7.24
CA TYR A 368 -8.71 1.82 -7.75
C TYR A 368 -8.30 0.81 -6.68
N SER A 369 -8.12 -0.44 -7.06
CA SER A 369 -7.41 -1.42 -6.24
C SER A 369 -6.48 -2.26 -7.10
N THR A 370 -5.30 -2.56 -6.56
CA THR A 370 -4.39 -3.57 -7.12
C THR A 370 -4.19 -4.68 -6.10
N VAL A 371 -4.09 -5.92 -6.59
CA VAL A 371 -3.74 -7.10 -5.79
C VAL A 371 -2.62 -7.84 -6.49
N HIS A 372 -1.53 -8.08 -5.75
CA HIS A 372 -0.37 -8.82 -6.21
C HIS A 372 -0.13 -10.02 -5.31
N ILE A 373 0.05 -11.20 -5.90
CA ILE A 373 0.35 -12.46 -5.18
C ILE A 373 1.75 -12.90 -5.55
N PHE A 374 2.53 -13.21 -4.52
CA PHE A 374 3.93 -13.61 -4.63
C PHE A 374 4.13 -15.00 -4.03
N GLU A 375 5.04 -15.77 -4.64
CA GLU A 375 5.44 -17.08 -4.14
C GLU A 375 6.96 -17.14 -3.94
N ARG A 376 7.40 -17.69 -2.80
CA ARG A 376 8.78 -18.08 -2.62
C ARG A 376 9.02 -19.43 -3.34
N VAL A 377 9.82 -19.39 -4.39
CA VAL A 377 10.30 -20.59 -5.10
C VAL A 377 11.74 -20.85 -4.66
N ASN A 378 11.99 -22.06 -4.17
CA ASN A 378 13.34 -22.47 -3.75
C ASN A 378 14.29 -22.46 -4.97
N SER A 379 15.52 -22.00 -4.72
CA SER A 379 16.61 -21.90 -5.71
C SER A 379 17.14 -23.26 -6.14
#